data_622798123eebcae837776c18798d39ef
#
_entry.id   622798123eebcae837776c18798d39ef
#
_cell.length_a   1.000
_cell.length_b   1.000
_cell.length_c   1.000
_cell.angle_alpha   90.00
_cell.angle_beta   90.00
_cell.angle_gamma   90.00
#
_symmetry.space_group_name_H-M   'P 1'
#
loop_
_entity.id
_entity.type
_entity.pdbx_description
1 polymer ?
#
loop_
_entity_poly.entity_id
_entity_poly.type
_entity_poly.pdbx_seq_one_letter_code
_entity_poly.pdbx_strand_id
1 'polypeptide(L)'
;MVQFEKLSDLESTMPKLVNFSKGSIVYFEEDKDDKIYILQSGTIILTSIDPETKVTVTNQVKPGEFFGVKSALGRFPREETATVLLDSQVIALTVPEFEKNFSGNKQTGDFGPGTSSSGTF
;
A
#
# COMPACT_ATOMS: atom_id res chain seq x y z
N MET A 1 25.40 2.39 21.00
CA MET A 1 25.50 1.97 19.60
C MET A 1 24.43 0.98 19.24
N VAL A 2 24.51 -0.16 19.86
CA VAL A 2 23.53 -1.20 19.55
C VAL A 2 22.11 -0.75 19.82
N GLN A 3 21.91 -0.03 20.91
CA GLN A 3 20.63 0.53 21.20
C GLN A 3 20.10 1.44 20.12
N PHE A 4 21.01 2.23 19.60
CA PHE A 4 20.67 3.19 18.58
C PHE A 4 20.20 2.48 17.32
N GLU A 5 20.88 1.43 16.97
CA GLU A 5 20.50 0.63 15.82
C GLU A 5 19.14 -0.01 16.02
N LYS A 6 18.88 -0.45 17.23
CA LYS A 6 17.60 -1.02 17.56
C LYS A 6 16.47 -0.04 17.36
N LEU A 7 16.68 1.20 17.77
CA LEU A 7 15.67 2.22 17.58
C LEU A 7 15.40 2.47 16.11
N SER A 8 16.46 2.48 15.31
CA SER A 8 16.34 2.61 13.89
C SER A 8 15.51 1.50 13.29
N ASP A 9 15.79 0.28 13.72
CA ASP A 9 15.06 -0.89 13.22
C ASP A 9 13.60 -0.80 13.59
N LEU A 10 13.31 -0.38 14.81
CA LEU A 10 11.94 -0.23 15.24
C LEU A 10 11.19 0.79 14.40
N GLU A 11 11.85 1.90 14.13
CA GLU A 11 11.25 2.94 13.31
C GLU A 11 10.97 2.44 11.91
N SER A 12 11.89 1.66 11.36
CA SER A 12 11.74 1.17 9.99
C SER A 12 10.65 0.10 9.87
N THR A 13 10.21 -0.48 10.99
CA THR A 13 9.16 -1.51 10.95
C THR A 13 7.79 -0.95 11.27
N MET A 14 7.69 0.34 11.55
CA MET A 14 6.40 0.96 11.87
C MET A 14 5.81 1.62 10.65
N PRO A 15 4.49 1.54 10.48
CA PRO A 15 3.83 2.25 9.38
C PRO A 15 4.13 3.75 9.48
N LYS A 16 4.31 4.38 8.34
CA LYS A 16 4.64 5.81 8.30
C LYS A 16 3.55 6.59 7.60
N LEU A 17 3.14 7.67 8.23
CA LEU A 17 2.21 8.60 7.60
C LEU A 17 3.02 9.58 6.75
N VAL A 18 2.70 9.65 5.48
CA VAL A 18 3.40 10.52 4.53
C VAL A 18 2.38 11.48 3.93
N ASN A 19 2.75 12.75 3.89
CA ASN A 19 1.91 13.77 3.27
C ASN A 19 2.40 14.04 1.86
N PHE A 20 1.46 14.04 0.92
CA PHE A 20 1.78 14.33 -0.48
C PHE A 20 0.96 15.52 -0.93
N SER A 21 1.60 16.45 -1.62
CA SER A 21 0.91 17.60 -2.18
C SER A 21 0.28 17.24 -3.50
N LYS A 22 -0.80 17.92 -3.82
CA LYS A 22 -1.44 17.80 -5.13
C LYS A 22 -0.39 17.89 -6.24
N GLY A 23 -0.48 16.97 -7.19
CA GLY A 23 0.45 16.94 -8.32
C GLY A 23 1.67 16.07 -8.11
N SER A 24 1.89 15.59 -6.89
CA SER A 24 3.04 14.73 -6.60
C SER A 24 2.79 13.34 -7.16
N ILE A 25 3.87 12.57 -7.29
CA ILE A 25 3.80 11.17 -7.71
C ILE A 25 4.24 10.31 -6.54
N VAL A 26 3.41 9.35 -6.14
CA VAL A 26 3.78 8.42 -5.08
C VAL A 26 4.81 7.43 -5.61
N TYR A 27 4.54 6.88 -6.78
CA TYR A 27 5.50 6.04 -7.49
C TYR A 27 5.17 6.05 -8.97
N PHE A 28 6.15 5.73 -9.78
CA PHE A 28 5.98 5.66 -11.23
C PHE A 28 5.86 4.20 -11.67
N GLU A 29 5.18 4.00 -12.76
CA GLU A 29 5.16 2.71 -13.43
C GLU A 29 6.60 2.24 -13.65
N GLU A 30 6.85 0.96 -13.38
CA GLU A 30 8.15 0.33 -13.51
C GLU A 30 9.12 0.60 -12.34
N ASP A 31 8.75 1.43 -11.38
CA ASP A 31 9.57 1.61 -10.20
C ASP A 31 9.63 0.32 -9.40
N LYS A 32 10.76 0.10 -8.76
CA LYS A 32 10.94 -1.06 -7.88
C LYS A 32 10.66 -0.64 -6.46
N ASP A 33 9.41 -0.34 -6.18
CA ASP A 33 8.97 0.10 -4.87
C ASP A 33 8.23 -1.05 -4.21
N ASP A 34 8.68 -1.48 -3.06
CA ASP A 34 8.11 -2.63 -2.36
C ASP A 34 7.19 -2.25 -1.21
N LYS A 35 6.75 -1.01 -1.17
CA LYS A 35 5.84 -0.57 -0.11
C LYS A 35 4.39 -0.78 -0.52
N ILE A 36 3.55 -0.96 0.49
CA ILE A 36 2.11 -1.00 0.31
C ILE A 36 1.55 0.25 0.94
N TYR A 37 0.56 0.85 0.31
CA TYR A 37 0.03 2.14 0.75
C TYR A 37 -1.45 2.05 1.08
N ILE A 38 -1.88 2.82 2.09
CA ILE A 38 -3.29 3.00 2.40
C ILE A 38 -3.56 4.49 2.29
N LEU A 39 -4.57 4.86 1.50
CA LEU A 39 -4.95 6.26 1.42
C LEU A 39 -5.75 6.62 2.67
N GLN A 40 -5.28 7.60 3.42
CA GLN A 40 -5.96 8.06 4.62
C GLN A 40 -6.90 9.20 4.32
N SER A 41 -6.47 10.14 3.50
CA SER A 41 -7.31 11.26 3.08
C SER A 41 -6.81 11.75 1.73
N GLY A 42 -7.67 12.40 0.97
CA GLY A 42 -7.32 12.94 -0.32
C GLY A 42 -7.76 12.03 -1.45
N THR A 43 -7.09 12.13 -2.58
CA THR A 43 -7.43 11.37 -3.79
C THR A 43 -6.17 11.01 -4.54
N ILE A 44 -6.03 9.74 -4.89
CA ILE A 44 -4.92 9.22 -5.67
C ILE A 44 -5.50 8.59 -6.93
N ILE A 45 -4.83 8.79 -8.05
CA ILE A 45 -5.22 8.20 -9.33
C ILE A 45 -4.13 7.23 -9.77
N LEU A 46 -4.53 6.00 -10.10
CA LEU A 46 -3.62 4.99 -10.62
C LEU A 46 -3.82 4.92 -12.12
N THR A 47 -2.75 5.12 -12.87
CA THR A 47 -2.82 5.17 -14.32
C THR A 47 -1.84 4.18 -14.93
N SER A 48 -2.30 3.38 -15.88
CA SER A 48 -1.43 2.45 -16.58
C SER A 48 -1.86 2.40 -18.04
N ILE A 49 -0.99 1.86 -18.89
CA ILE A 49 -1.27 1.72 -20.31
C ILE A 49 -1.34 0.24 -20.63
N ASP A 50 -2.47 -0.19 -21.18
CA ASP A 50 -2.64 -1.57 -21.60
C ASP A 50 -1.65 -1.85 -22.74
N PRO A 51 -0.76 -2.84 -22.59
CA PRO A 51 0.25 -3.08 -23.61
C PRO A 51 -0.32 -3.56 -24.94
N GLU A 52 -1.48 -4.18 -24.93
CA GLU A 52 -2.07 -4.69 -26.17
C GLU A 52 -2.89 -3.64 -26.89
N THR A 53 -3.77 -2.97 -26.19
CA THR A 53 -4.67 -2.02 -26.82
C THR A 53 -4.11 -0.62 -26.82
N LYS A 54 -3.07 -0.35 -26.03
CA LYS A 54 -2.47 0.98 -25.88
C LYS A 54 -3.45 1.98 -25.28
N VAL A 55 -4.47 1.49 -24.60
CA VAL A 55 -5.46 2.34 -23.96
C VAL A 55 -5.01 2.64 -22.55
N THR A 56 -5.19 3.89 -22.12
CA THR A 56 -4.88 4.29 -20.75
C THR A 56 -6.00 3.86 -19.84
N VAL A 57 -5.62 3.17 -18.77
CA VAL A 57 -6.57 2.72 -17.75
C VAL A 57 -6.35 3.56 -16.51
N THR A 58 -7.42 4.11 -15.98
CA THR A 58 -7.34 5.00 -14.81
C THR A 58 -8.28 4.50 -13.73
N ASN A 59 -7.75 4.38 -12.51
CA ASN A 59 -8.54 3.97 -11.35
C ASN A 59 -8.31 4.96 -10.24
N GLN A 60 -9.38 5.31 -9.53
CA GLN A 60 -9.30 6.22 -8.41
C GLN A 60 -9.21 5.43 -7.11
N VAL A 61 -8.27 5.84 -6.25
CA VAL A 61 -8.15 5.29 -4.91
C VAL A 61 -8.88 6.21 -3.96
N LYS A 62 -9.72 5.65 -3.11
CA LYS A 62 -10.51 6.42 -2.15
C LYS A 62 -9.95 6.19 -0.74
N PRO A 63 -10.23 7.12 0.20
CA PRO A 63 -9.77 6.92 1.57
C PRO A 63 -10.18 5.56 2.12
N GLY A 64 -9.26 4.90 2.77
CA GLY A 64 -9.47 3.57 3.31
C GLY A 64 -9.02 2.46 2.38
N GLU A 65 -8.68 2.76 1.15
CA GLU A 65 -8.30 1.73 0.19
C GLU A 65 -6.79 1.59 0.11
N PHE A 66 -6.36 0.36 -0.15
CA PHE A 66 -4.95 0.04 -0.35
C PHE A 66 -4.57 0.21 -1.81
N PHE A 67 -3.31 0.53 -2.06
CA PHE A 67 -2.77 0.50 -3.42
C PHE A 67 -1.31 0.07 -3.38
N GLY A 68 -0.82 -0.41 -4.52
CA GLY A 68 0.53 -0.91 -4.62
C GLY A 68 0.72 -2.31 -4.02
N VAL A 69 -0.37 -2.99 -3.71
CA VAL A 69 -0.32 -4.28 -3.02
C VAL A 69 0.25 -5.38 -3.90
N LYS A 70 -0.27 -5.46 -5.14
CA LYS A 70 0.06 -6.57 -6.02
C LYS A 70 1.55 -6.62 -6.35
N SER A 71 2.11 -5.49 -6.74
CA SER A 71 3.52 -5.46 -7.10
C SER A 71 4.42 -5.66 -5.90
N ALA A 72 4.02 -5.13 -4.74
CA ALA A 72 4.82 -5.29 -3.53
C ALA A 72 4.86 -6.76 -3.10
N LEU A 73 3.70 -7.41 -3.05
CA LEU A 73 3.63 -8.81 -2.65
C LEU A 73 4.28 -9.73 -3.67
N GLY A 74 4.14 -9.41 -4.94
CA GLY A 74 4.69 -10.22 -6.02
C GLY A 74 6.14 -9.93 -6.31
N ARG A 75 6.68 -8.87 -5.73
CA ARG A 75 8.08 -8.48 -5.90
C ARG A 75 8.42 -8.18 -7.36
N PHE A 76 7.54 -7.47 -8.03
CA PHE A 76 7.81 -7.03 -9.39
C PHE A 76 7.60 -5.52 -9.48
N PRO A 77 8.10 -4.90 -10.56
CA PRO A 77 7.98 -3.46 -10.71
C PRO A 77 6.54 -2.99 -10.74
N ARG A 78 6.33 -1.74 -10.38
CA ARG A 78 5.00 -1.15 -10.37
C ARG A 78 4.37 -1.24 -11.75
N GLU A 79 3.09 -1.56 -11.78
CA GLU A 79 2.35 -1.71 -13.04
C GLU A 79 1.56 -0.45 -13.40
N GLU A 80 1.56 0.53 -12.52
CA GLU A 80 0.85 1.78 -12.75
C GLU A 80 1.59 2.91 -12.07
N THR A 81 1.24 4.14 -12.46
CA THR A 81 1.77 5.35 -11.81
C THR A 81 0.69 5.86 -10.85
N ALA A 82 1.09 6.16 -9.62
CA ALA A 82 0.17 6.69 -8.62
C ALA A 82 0.38 8.20 -8.50
N THR A 83 -0.61 8.95 -8.96
CA THR A 83 -0.56 10.41 -8.99
C THR A 83 -1.49 10.99 -7.93
N VAL A 84 -1.01 12.00 -7.22
CA VAL A 84 -1.78 12.66 -6.17
C VAL A 84 -2.64 13.75 -6.80
N LEU A 85 -3.94 13.54 -6.80
CA LEU A 85 -4.87 14.47 -7.42
C LEU A 85 -5.22 15.64 -6.50
N LEU A 86 -5.31 15.36 -5.21
CA LEU A 86 -5.55 16.38 -4.17
C LEU A 86 -4.57 16.10 -3.05
N ASP A 87 -4.28 17.13 -2.25
CA ASP A 87 -3.39 16.95 -1.09
C ASP A 87 -3.85 15.71 -0.33
N SER A 88 -2.96 14.80 -0.08
CA SER A 88 -3.32 13.49 0.46
C SER A 88 -2.40 13.07 1.59
N GLN A 89 -2.96 12.26 2.48
CA GLN A 89 -2.18 11.59 3.52
C GLN A 89 -2.24 10.10 3.23
N VAL A 90 -1.09 9.48 3.23
CA VAL A 90 -0.95 8.08 2.86
C VAL A 90 -0.13 7.39 3.95
N ILE A 91 -0.55 6.19 4.32
CA ILE A 91 0.23 5.38 5.24
C ILE A 91 1.03 4.38 4.42
N ALA A 92 2.35 4.40 4.60
CA ALA A 92 3.24 3.49 3.89
C ALA A 92 3.60 2.33 4.80
N LEU A 93 3.48 1.12 4.27
CA LEU A 93 3.74 -0.12 5.00
C LEU A 93 4.77 -0.94 4.26
N THR A 94 5.59 -1.67 5.00
CA THR A 94 6.40 -2.71 4.38
C THR A 94 5.51 -3.95 4.21
N VAL A 95 5.96 -4.90 3.40
CA VAL A 95 5.23 -6.15 3.22
C VAL A 95 5.04 -6.87 4.56
N PRO A 96 6.10 -7.03 5.39
CA PRO A 96 5.89 -7.68 6.69
C PRO A 96 4.88 -6.97 7.58
N GLU A 97 4.87 -5.64 7.56
CA GLU A 97 3.89 -4.88 8.34
C GLU A 97 2.47 -5.13 7.85
N PHE A 98 2.32 -5.18 6.53
CA PHE A 98 1.03 -5.46 5.93
C PHE A 98 0.55 -6.86 6.33
N GLU A 99 1.42 -7.84 6.20
CA GLU A 99 1.07 -9.22 6.55
C GLU A 99 0.72 -9.37 8.01
N LYS A 100 1.46 -8.69 8.86
CA LYS A 100 1.23 -8.77 10.29
C LYS A 100 -0.10 -8.16 10.70
N ASN A 101 -0.48 -7.06 10.07
CA ASN A 101 -1.62 -6.28 10.52
C ASN A 101 -2.90 -6.52 9.70
N PHE A 102 -2.80 -7.02 8.50
CA PHE A 102 -3.95 -7.04 7.60
C PHE A 102 -4.23 -8.37 6.91
N SER A 103 -3.26 -9.19 6.74
CA SER A 103 -3.51 -10.41 5.98
C SER A 103 -3.55 -11.64 6.86
N GLY A 104 -3.33 -11.50 7.93
CA GLY A 104 -3.35 -12.57 8.60
C GLY A 104 -4.24 -13.11 9.46
N ASN A 105 -4.07 -13.11 9.54
CA ASN A 105 -4.54 -13.31 10.31
C ASN A 105 -5.38 -14.14 10.38
N LYS A 106 -5.03 -14.65 10.01
CA LYS A 106 -5.64 -15.39 9.98
C LYS A 106 -5.91 -16.19 10.83
N GLN A 107 -5.48 -15.74 11.21
CA GLN A 107 -5.85 -16.06 11.99
C GLN A 107 -6.46 -16.27 12.61
N THR A 108 -6.35 -16.17 12.37
CA THR A 108 -7.03 -16.21 12.94
C THR A 108 -7.77 -16.53 13.24
N GLY A 109 -7.71 -16.77 13.19
CA GLY A 109 -8.51 -16.84 13.42
C GLY A 109 -9.17 -16.92 13.60
N ASP A 110 -9.14 -16.95 13.57
CA ASP A 110 -9.98 -16.78 13.76
C ASP A 110 -10.88 -16.70 13.84
N PHE A 111 -10.95 -16.71 13.61
CA PHE A 111 -11.99 -16.40 13.68
C PHE A 111 -12.70 -17.02 13.54
N GLY A 112 -12.54 -17.34 13.42
CA GLY A 112 -13.16 -17.70 13.41
C GLY A 112 -13.73 -18.25 13.15
N PRO A 113 -13.90 -18.68 13.36
CA PRO A 113 -14.62 -18.94 13.15
C PRO A 113 -15.17 -18.88 13.06
N GLY A 114 -15.05 -18.97 12.94
CA GLY A 114 -15.65 -18.65 12.97
C GLY A 114 -15.77 -18.29 12.72
N THR A 115 -15.61 -18.33 12.53
CA THR A 115 -15.86 -17.84 12.46
C THR A 115 -16.00 -17.43 11.99
N SER A 116 -15.90 -17.42 11.72
CA SER A 116 -16.16 -16.95 11.49
C SER A 116 -16.30 -16.60 11.09
N SER A 117 -16.25 -16.69 10.85
CA SER A 117 -16.53 -16.22 10.65
C SER A 117 -16.64 -15.79 10.36
N SER A 118 -16.50 -15.89 10.11
CA SER A 118 -16.68 -15.27 9.96
C SER A 118 -16.58 -14.82 9.71
N GLY A 119 -16.36 -14.82 9.45
CA GLY A 119 -16.28 -14.17 9.25
C GLY A 119 -15.93 -13.82 8.77
N THR A 120 -15.72 -13.80 8.43
CA THR A 120 -15.61 -13.24 8.11
C THR A 120 -15.47 -12.83 7.71
N PHE A 121 -15.19 -12.68 7.33
CA PHE A 121 -15.27 -12.03 7.14
C PHE A 121 -15.45 -11.88 6.77
#